data_6bb2c01ad37eca0284d6b6aedf4baf21
#
_entry.id   6bb2c01ad37eca0284d6b6aedf4baf21
#
_cell.length_a   1.000
_cell.length_b   1.000
_cell.length_c   1.000
_cell.angle_alpha   90.00
_cell.angle_beta   90.00
_cell.angle_gamma   90.00
#
_symmetry.space_group_name_H-M   'P 1'
#
loop_
_entity.id
_entity.type
_entity.pdbx_description
1 polymer ?
#
loop_
_entity_poly.entity_id
_entity_poly.type
_entity_poly.pdbx_seq_one_letter_code
_entity_poly.pdbx_strand_id
1 'polypeptide(L)'
;MAETSQTPKSLKAQITRTSLVLAAAALLREQGPKAVTYRKVAKWAGAASSSVGYYFDSVTQLLHEAGRYNIQLWAERAEKAASAAEGLEPEECRRHVI
;
A
#
# COMPACT_ATOMS: atom_id res chain seq x y z
N MET A 1 -29.68 -0.56 11.13
CA MET A 1 -28.66 -1.13 10.31
C MET A 1 -27.60 -1.78 11.14
N ALA A 2 -27.59 -3.08 11.08
CA ALA A 2 -26.64 -3.85 11.84
C ALA A 2 -25.21 -3.52 11.45
N GLU A 3 -24.99 -3.34 10.17
CA GLU A 3 -23.64 -3.05 9.71
C GLU A 3 -23.14 -1.73 10.25
N THR A 4 -24.04 -0.78 10.48
CA THR A 4 -23.63 0.50 11.02
C THR A 4 -23.06 0.37 12.41
N SER A 5 -23.70 -0.43 13.23
CA SER A 5 -23.25 -0.60 14.62
C SER A 5 -21.94 -1.40 14.69
N GLN A 6 -21.73 -2.31 13.76
CA GLN A 6 -20.50 -3.08 13.75
C GLN A 6 -19.34 -2.33 13.13
N THR A 7 -19.68 -1.49 12.17
CA THR A 7 -18.70 -0.87 11.30
C THR A 7 -17.65 -0.04 12.02
N PRO A 8 -17.97 0.77 13.04
CA PRO A 8 -16.94 1.64 13.60
C PRO A 8 -15.72 0.89 14.10
N LYS A 9 -15.94 -0.23 14.79
CA LYS A 9 -14.82 -0.99 15.31
C LYS A 9 -14.08 -1.73 14.22
N SER A 10 -14.81 -2.37 13.32
CA SER A 10 -14.20 -3.09 12.20
C SER A 10 -13.49 -2.13 11.27
N LEU A 11 -14.11 -0.99 11.00
CA LEU A 11 -13.52 0.00 10.13
C LEU A 11 -12.24 0.56 10.73
N LYS A 12 -12.24 0.81 12.03
CA LYS A 12 -11.06 1.31 12.72
C LYS A 12 -9.90 0.32 12.61
N ALA A 13 -10.19 -0.96 12.80
CA ALA A 13 -9.18 -1.99 12.68
C ALA A 13 -8.63 -2.06 11.26
N GLN A 14 -9.50 -1.97 10.28
CA GLN A 14 -9.08 -2.01 8.89
C GLN A 14 -8.22 -0.80 8.54
N ILE A 15 -8.59 0.37 9.02
CA ILE A 15 -7.82 1.58 8.79
C ILE A 15 -6.42 1.44 9.38
N THR A 16 -6.34 0.94 10.62
CA THR A 16 -5.06 0.74 11.27
C THR A 16 -4.20 -0.25 10.50
N ARG A 17 -4.78 -1.39 10.13
CA ARG A 17 -4.06 -2.41 9.40
C ARG A 17 -3.55 -1.86 8.07
N THR A 18 -4.41 -1.15 7.38
CA THR A 18 -4.04 -0.56 6.09
C THR A 18 -2.92 0.46 6.26
N SER A 19 -3.00 1.29 7.31
CA SER A 19 -1.94 2.25 7.57
C SER A 19 -0.60 1.57 7.79
N LEU A 20 -0.60 0.43 8.48
CA LEU A 20 0.62 -0.32 8.71
C LEU A 20 1.18 -0.89 7.41
N VAL A 21 0.31 -1.41 6.56
CA VAL A 21 0.74 -1.93 5.26
C VAL A 21 1.30 -0.79 4.39
N LEU A 22 0.66 0.35 4.39
CA LEU A 22 1.12 1.50 3.63
C LEU A 22 2.49 1.97 4.11
N ALA A 23 2.68 2.00 5.43
CA ALA A 23 3.97 2.40 5.99
C ALA A 23 5.05 1.40 5.61
N ALA A 24 4.73 0.10 5.69
CA ALA A 24 5.67 -0.93 5.31
C ALA A 24 6.00 -0.86 3.82
N ALA A 25 5.00 -0.62 3.00
CA ALA A 25 5.20 -0.50 1.56
C ALA A 25 6.10 0.68 1.22
N ALA A 26 5.90 1.80 1.90
CA ALA A 26 6.75 2.98 1.68
C ALA A 26 8.18 2.70 2.11
N LEU A 27 8.37 2.06 3.27
CA LEU A 27 9.70 1.69 3.72
C LEU A 27 10.38 0.75 2.73
N LEU A 28 9.62 -0.20 2.22
CA LEU A 28 10.14 -1.17 1.27
C LEU A 28 10.62 -0.46 0.00
N ARG A 29 9.84 0.49 -0.50
CA ARG A 29 10.21 1.22 -1.69
C ARG A 29 11.42 2.12 -1.48
N GLU A 30 11.50 2.76 -0.32
CA GLU A 30 12.53 3.77 -0.09
C GLU A 30 13.82 3.20 0.47
N GLN A 31 13.72 2.20 1.34
CA GLN A 31 14.89 1.71 2.06
C GLN A 31 15.15 0.23 1.86
N GLY A 32 14.25 -0.48 1.23
CA GLY A 32 14.43 -1.89 0.96
C GLY A 32 13.86 -2.78 2.04
N PRO A 33 13.83 -4.09 1.80
CA PRO A 33 13.15 -5.02 2.70
C PRO A 33 13.79 -5.11 4.09
N LYS A 34 15.10 -4.88 4.19
CA LYS A 34 15.76 -4.97 5.48
C LYS A 34 15.31 -3.87 6.45
N ALA A 35 14.81 -2.78 5.92
CA ALA A 35 14.33 -1.67 6.74
C ALA A 35 12.93 -1.92 7.30
N VAL A 36 12.22 -2.90 6.78
CA VAL A 36 10.86 -3.17 7.20
C VAL A 36 10.90 -4.00 8.48
N THR A 37 10.73 -3.32 9.61
CA THR A 37 10.66 -3.94 10.92
C THR A 37 9.43 -3.43 11.62
N TYR A 38 8.96 -4.17 12.64
CA TYR A 38 7.79 -3.74 13.39
C TYR A 38 7.98 -2.32 13.94
N ARG A 39 9.17 -2.06 14.45
CA ARG A 39 9.44 -0.78 15.08
C ARG A 39 9.41 0.36 14.07
N LYS A 40 10.05 0.20 12.94
CA LYS A 40 10.08 1.23 11.91
C LYS A 40 8.72 1.45 11.28
N VAL A 41 8.01 0.36 11.02
CA VAL A 41 6.67 0.46 10.45
C VAL A 41 5.75 1.19 11.42
N ALA A 42 5.83 0.85 12.70
CA ALA A 42 5.01 1.53 13.70
C ALA A 42 5.34 3.02 13.76
N LYS A 43 6.61 3.34 13.72
CA LYS A 43 7.04 4.74 13.75
C LYS A 43 6.52 5.51 12.56
N TRP A 44 6.61 4.93 11.39
CA TRP A 44 6.14 5.59 10.16
C TRP A 44 4.63 5.72 10.14
N ALA A 45 3.93 4.77 10.72
CA ALA A 45 2.46 4.80 10.75
C ALA A 45 1.92 5.60 11.93
N GLY A 46 2.78 5.99 12.86
CA GLY A 46 2.33 6.69 14.06
C GLY A 46 1.63 5.78 15.03
N ALA A 47 2.03 4.52 15.10
CA ALA A 47 1.40 3.51 15.93
C ALA A 47 2.43 2.88 16.88
N ALA A 48 1.94 2.05 17.79
CA ALA A 48 2.82 1.31 18.68
C ALA A 48 3.30 0.03 18.01
N SER A 49 4.52 -0.41 18.35
CA SER A 49 5.06 -1.65 17.79
C SER A 49 4.17 -2.83 18.09
N SER A 50 3.53 -2.84 19.25
CA SER A 50 2.64 -3.93 19.63
C SER A 50 1.43 -4.00 18.69
N SER A 51 1.00 -2.87 18.15
CA SER A 51 -0.09 -2.87 17.20
C SER A 51 0.29 -3.63 15.92
N VAL A 52 1.51 -3.46 15.47
CA VAL A 52 1.96 -4.15 14.28
C VAL A 52 1.93 -5.67 14.51
N GLY A 53 2.44 -6.10 15.66
CA GLY A 53 2.42 -7.52 16.02
C GLY A 53 1.02 -8.06 16.19
N TYR A 54 0.07 -7.22 16.54
CA TYR A 54 -1.30 -7.65 16.69
C TYR A 54 -1.94 -8.00 15.35
N TYR A 55 -1.61 -7.23 14.31
CA TYR A 55 -2.23 -7.43 13.00
C TYR A 55 -1.45 -8.37 12.09
N PHE A 56 -0.17 -8.57 12.34
CA PHE A 56 0.67 -9.39 11.48
C PHE A 56 1.46 -10.39 12.31
N ASP A 57 1.39 -11.65 11.89
CA ASP A 57 2.06 -12.73 12.62
C ASP A 57 3.57 -12.63 12.56
N SER A 58 4.09 -12.06 11.49
CA SER A 58 5.53 -11.98 11.30
C SER A 58 5.87 -10.83 10.38
N VAL A 59 7.13 -10.43 10.42
CA VAL A 59 7.64 -9.43 9.47
C VAL A 59 7.51 -9.94 8.05
N THR A 60 7.68 -11.24 7.85
CA THR A 60 7.54 -11.84 6.54
C THR A 60 6.14 -11.63 5.97
N GLN A 61 5.12 -11.82 6.80
CA GLN A 61 3.75 -11.59 6.37
C GLN A 61 3.54 -10.12 6.00
N LEU A 62 4.06 -9.22 6.82
CA LEU A 62 3.96 -7.79 6.57
C LEU A 62 4.67 -7.41 5.28
N LEU A 63 5.86 -7.95 5.05
CA LEU A 63 6.59 -7.72 3.83
C LEU A 63 5.82 -8.21 2.61
N HIS A 64 5.20 -9.37 2.75
CA HIS A 64 4.42 -9.95 1.66
C HIS A 64 3.27 -9.02 1.26
N GLU A 65 2.56 -8.52 2.25
CA GLU A 65 1.43 -7.63 1.98
C GLU A 65 1.90 -6.29 1.44
N ALA A 66 3.01 -5.78 1.96
CA ALA A 66 3.59 -4.53 1.47
C ALA A 66 4.02 -4.66 0.02
N GLY A 67 4.64 -5.79 -0.31
CA GLY A 67 5.06 -6.06 -1.68
C GLY A 67 3.88 -6.14 -2.63
N ARG A 68 2.83 -6.84 -2.20
CA ARG A 68 1.63 -6.94 -3.01
C ARG A 68 1.00 -5.57 -3.24
N TYR A 69 0.99 -4.74 -2.22
CA TYR A 69 0.46 -3.39 -2.36
C TYR A 69 1.28 -2.60 -3.39
N ASN A 70 2.59 -2.70 -3.34
CA ASN A 70 3.44 -1.99 -4.28
C ASN A 70 3.21 -2.46 -5.71
N ILE A 71 3.08 -3.75 -5.90
CA ILE A 71 2.81 -4.31 -7.22
C ILE A 71 1.47 -3.81 -7.73
N GLN A 72 0.47 -3.81 -6.88
CA GLN A 72 -0.85 -3.35 -7.24
C GLN A 72 -0.85 -1.87 -7.60
N LEU A 73 -0.11 -1.09 -6.84
CA LEU A 73 0.01 0.34 -7.09
C LEU A 73 0.68 0.59 -8.44
N TRP A 74 1.71 -0.16 -8.75
CA TRP A 74 2.39 -0.04 -10.04
C TRP A 74 1.46 -0.43 -11.18
N ALA A 75 0.69 -1.49 -10.98
CA ALA A 75 -0.26 -1.93 -12.00
C ALA A 75 -1.31 -0.86 -12.27
N GLU A 76 -1.81 -0.23 -11.22
CA GLU A 76 -2.79 0.84 -11.36
C GLU A 76 -2.20 2.03 -12.09
N ARG A 77 -0.96 2.37 -11.76
CA ARG A 77 -0.29 3.47 -12.45
C ARG A 77 -0.05 3.16 -13.92
N ALA A 78 0.31 1.93 -14.20
CA ALA A 78 0.51 1.50 -15.58
C ALA A 78 -0.80 1.55 -16.36
N GLU A 79 -1.89 1.14 -15.75
CA GLU A 79 -3.20 1.21 -16.38
C GLU A 79 -3.60 2.65 -16.67
N LYS A 80 -3.37 3.53 -15.70
CA LYS A 80 -3.68 4.94 -15.88
C LYS A 80 -2.85 5.55 -17.02
N ALA A 81 -1.57 5.21 -17.05
CA ALA A 81 -0.70 5.68 -18.11
C ALA A 81 -1.15 5.17 -19.46
N ALA A 82 -1.53 3.91 -19.54
CA ALA A 82 -2.03 3.34 -20.77
C ALA A 82 -3.33 3.99 -21.20
N SER A 83 -4.25 4.20 -20.26
CA SER A 83 -5.50 4.86 -20.57
C SER A 83 -5.29 6.28 -21.06
N ALA A 84 -4.38 7.00 -20.41
CA ALA A 84 -4.05 8.36 -20.83
C ALA A 84 -3.46 8.36 -22.23
N ALA A 85 -2.60 7.40 -22.53
CA ALA A 85 -2.01 7.28 -23.86
C ALA A 85 -3.06 6.94 -24.91
N GLU A 86 -4.00 6.08 -24.54
CA GLU A 86 -5.08 5.71 -25.45
C GLU A 86 -6.01 6.87 -25.71
N GLY A 87 -6.13 7.76 -24.73
CA GLY A 87 -6.96 8.93 -24.90
C GLY A 87 -6.36 9.97 -25.80
N LEU A 88 -5.08 9.84 -26.13
CA LEU A 88 -4.43 10.75 -27.06
C LEU A 88 -4.74 10.35 -28.48
N GLU A 89 -4.62 11.32 -29.38
CA GLU A 89 -4.76 11.02 -30.79
C GLU A 89 -3.59 10.14 -31.22
N PRO A 90 -3.81 9.25 -32.17
CA PRO A 90 -2.71 8.37 -32.61
C PRO A 90 -1.47 9.12 -33.02
N GLU A 91 -1.65 10.25 -33.63
CA GLU A 91 -0.52 11.07 -34.07
C GLU A 91 0.27 11.61 -32.90
N GLU A 92 -0.46 12.03 -31.87
CA GLU A 92 0.23 12.52 -30.67
C GLU A 92 1.00 11.41 -29.98
N CYS A 93 0.44 10.24 -29.95
CA CYS A 93 1.14 9.09 -29.39
C CYS A 93 2.42 8.81 -30.15
N ARG A 94 2.36 8.88 -31.46
CA ARG A 94 3.56 8.65 -32.27
C ARG A 94 4.60 9.70 -32.02
N ARG A 95 4.20 10.94 -31.90
CA ARG A 95 5.16 12.01 -31.63
C ARG A 95 5.85 11.82 -30.30
N HIS A 96 5.10 11.33 -29.34
CA HIS A 96 5.70 11.03 -28.03
C HIS A 96 6.71 9.91 -28.11
N VAL A 97 6.46 8.94 -28.97
CA VAL A 97 7.35 7.82 -29.14
C VAL A 97 8.61 8.20 -29.89
N ILE A 98 8.46 9.02 -30.88
CA ILE A 98 9.58 9.48 -31.67
C ILE A 98 10.33 10.57 -30.95
#